data_2ee967c753cc4220ff293b195468b0d2
#
_entry.id   2ee967c753cc4220ff293b195468b0d2
#
_cell.length_a   1.000
_cell.length_b   1.000
_cell.length_c   1.000
_cell.angle_alpha   90.00
_cell.angle_beta   90.00
_cell.angle_gamma   90.00
#
_symmetry.space_group_name_H-M   'P 1'
#
loop_
_entity.id
_entity.type
_entity.pdbx_description
1 polymer ?
#
loop_
_entity_poly.entity_id
_entity_poly.type
_entity_poly.pdbx_seq_one_letter_code
_entity_poly.pdbx_strand_id
1 'polypeptide(L)'
;MAAFIEDMRPYFPHGVEVVSPYDTVPFIKISIIEVVKTLLEAIVLVFAVIYLFLQNFRATIIPSLAVPVVLLGTFGVMAAFGFSINTLTMFGMVLAIGLLVDDAIVVVENVARVMEEDGLPPREATIKTMGQITGALIGVAAVLSAVFVPMAFFGGTVGAIYRQFSLTIVSAMILSVVVAVVLTPVLCSTFLKPGHMASQHGFFGWFNRSFDRATTAYRGAVGRIIKVGGRMMVIYLAMLVCAGWILWRM
;
A
#
# COMPACT_ATOMS: atom_id res chain seq x y z
N MET A 1 5.95 -7.62 34.32
CA MET A 1 6.07 -8.83 35.15
C MET A 1 7.54 -9.17 35.41
N ALA A 2 8.43 -9.28 34.43
CA ALA A 2 9.85 -9.57 34.63
C ALA A 2 10.53 -8.57 35.60
N ALA A 3 10.34 -7.26 35.42
CA ALA A 3 10.87 -6.23 36.30
C ALA A 3 10.34 -6.37 37.76
N PHE A 4 9.07 -6.71 37.93
CA PHE A 4 8.47 -6.95 39.23
C PHE A 4 9.06 -8.17 39.93
N ILE A 5 9.34 -9.23 39.19
CA ILE A 5 10.01 -10.45 39.73
C ILE A 5 11.44 -10.14 40.14
N GLU A 6 12.17 -9.31 39.37
CA GLU A 6 13.53 -8.87 39.69
C GLU A 6 13.57 -8.03 40.96
N ASP A 7 12.62 -7.11 41.15
CA ASP A 7 12.47 -6.32 42.39
C ASP A 7 12.12 -7.18 43.61
N MET A 8 11.43 -8.30 43.42
CA MET A 8 11.05 -9.25 44.48
C MET A 8 12.15 -10.26 44.80
N ARG A 9 13.17 -10.41 43.99
CA ARG A 9 14.28 -11.39 44.14
C ARG A 9 14.99 -11.33 45.49
N PRO A 10 15.26 -10.13 46.08
CA PRO A 10 15.87 -10.04 47.42
C PRO A 10 15.03 -10.62 48.57
N TYR A 11 13.72 -10.77 48.32
CA TYR A 11 12.78 -11.27 49.36
C TYR A 11 12.52 -12.77 49.23
N PHE A 12 13.14 -13.47 48.25
CA PHE A 12 12.96 -14.92 48.12
C PHE A 12 13.78 -15.69 49.15
N PRO A 13 13.23 -16.76 49.70
CA PRO A 13 13.98 -17.64 50.58
C PRO A 13 15.22 -18.25 49.90
N HIS A 14 16.27 -18.52 50.67
CA HIS A 14 17.45 -19.17 50.14
C HIS A 14 17.11 -20.53 49.47
N GLY A 15 17.55 -20.69 48.22
CA GLY A 15 17.31 -21.92 47.45
C GLY A 15 16.08 -21.87 46.52
N VAL A 16 15.35 -20.74 46.48
CA VAL A 16 14.27 -20.53 45.49
C VAL A 16 14.80 -19.79 44.28
N GLU A 17 14.68 -20.41 43.12
CA GLU A 17 15.02 -19.81 41.84
C GLU A 17 13.76 -19.67 40.97
N VAL A 18 13.58 -18.50 40.38
CA VAL A 18 12.47 -18.28 39.43
C VAL A 18 12.91 -18.72 38.04
N VAL A 19 12.30 -19.78 37.55
CA VAL A 19 12.51 -20.31 36.21
C VAL A 19 11.30 -19.96 35.36
N SER A 20 11.50 -19.27 34.25
CA SER A 20 10.46 -19.04 33.24
C SER A 20 10.60 -20.12 32.15
N PRO A 21 9.90 -21.26 32.26
CA PRO A 21 10.08 -22.37 31.32
C PRO A 21 9.62 -22.06 29.91
N TYR A 22 8.82 -21.00 29.74
CA TYR A 22 8.34 -20.54 28.45
C TYR A 22 8.31 -19.01 28.41
N ASP A 23 9.33 -18.41 27.78
CA ASP A 23 9.40 -16.98 27.57
C ASP A 23 9.18 -16.65 26.09
N THR A 24 8.04 -16.02 25.80
CA THR A 24 7.66 -15.58 24.44
C THR A 24 8.16 -14.17 24.11
N VAL A 25 8.66 -13.42 25.09
CA VAL A 25 9.07 -12.02 24.91
C VAL A 25 10.21 -11.88 23.90
N PRO A 26 11.28 -12.71 23.88
CA PRO A 26 12.31 -12.64 22.87
C PRO A 26 11.78 -12.87 21.47
N PHE A 27 10.89 -13.86 21.30
CA PHE A 27 10.27 -14.15 20.01
C PHE A 27 9.44 -12.97 19.49
N ILE A 28 8.61 -12.36 20.34
CA ILE A 28 7.81 -11.19 19.99
C ILE A 28 8.70 -10.00 19.61
N LYS A 29 9.78 -9.74 20.37
CA LYS A 29 10.74 -8.68 20.06
C LYS A 29 11.41 -8.87 18.70
N ILE A 30 11.89 -10.08 18.43
CA ILE A 30 12.51 -10.43 17.13
C ILE A 30 11.49 -10.22 16.01
N SER A 31 10.27 -10.72 16.16
CA SER A 31 9.21 -10.56 15.15
C SER A 31 8.90 -9.08 14.87
N ILE A 32 8.81 -8.23 15.90
CA ILE A 32 8.58 -6.79 15.72
C ILE A 32 9.74 -6.14 14.97
N ILE A 33 10.99 -6.45 15.33
CA ILE A 33 12.17 -5.91 14.66
C ILE A 33 12.21 -6.33 13.19
N GLU A 34 11.93 -7.60 12.88
CA GLU A 34 11.87 -8.09 11.50
C GLU A 34 10.79 -7.39 10.69
N VAL A 35 9.61 -7.15 11.26
CA VAL A 35 8.55 -6.42 10.56
C VAL A 35 8.92 -4.96 10.34
N VAL A 36 9.52 -4.28 11.32
CA VAL A 36 10.03 -2.90 11.13
C VAL A 36 11.08 -2.85 10.02
N LYS A 37 11.98 -3.83 9.98
CA LYS A 37 12.98 -3.95 8.91
C LYS A 37 12.31 -4.14 7.54
N THR A 38 11.36 -5.06 7.44
CA THR A 38 10.59 -5.31 6.20
C THR A 38 9.82 -4.06 5.76
N LEU A 39 9.28 -3.29 6.72
CA LEU A 39 8.60 -2.03 6.47
C LEU A 39 9.54 -1.00 5.82
N LEU A 40 10.76 -0.85 6.38
CA LEU A 40 11.77 0.05 5.83
C LEU A 40 12.25 -0.41 4.45
N GLU A 41 12.47 -1.71 4.26
CA GLU A 41 12.82 -2.29 2.97
C GLU A 41 11.73 -2.04 1.92
N ALA A 42 10.45 -2.19 2.30
CA ALA A 42 9.32 -1.89 1.43
C ALA A 42 9.28 -0.42 1.01
N ILE A 43 9.49 0.52 1.94
CA ILE A 43 9.52 1.96 1.64
C ILE A 43 10.66 2.28 0.66
N VAL A 44 11.85 1.73 0.88
CA VAL A 44 13.02 1.94 0.00
C VAL A 44 12.74 1.37 -1.40
N LEU A 45 12.18 0.16 -1.47
CA LEU A 45 11.84 -0.48 -2.74
C LEU A 45 10.79 0.31 -3.51
N VAL A 46 9.74 0.75 -2.82
CA VAL A 46 8.68 1.59 -3.39
C VAL A 46 9.29 2.90 -3.92
N PHE A 47 10.13 3.58 -3.12
CA PHE A 47 10.83 4.78 -3.58
C PHE A 47 11.64 4.53 -4.85
N ALA A 48 12.41 3.44 -4.87
CA ALA A 48 13.24 3.08 -6.03
C ALA A 48 12.41 2.81 -7.29
N VAL A 49 11.28 2.09 -7.15
CA VAL A 49 10.37 1.79 -8.27
C VAL A 49 9.72 3.08 -8.78
N ILE A 50 9.15 3.90 -7.88
CA ILE A 50 8.54 5.17 -8.29
C ILE A 50 9.57 6.08 -8.98
N TYR A 51 10.78 6.16 -8.44
CA TYR A 51 11.85 6.97 -9.04
C TYR A 51 12.24 6.46 -10.42
N LEU A 52 12.25 5.14 -10.63
CA LEU A 52 12.54 4.53 -11.93
C LEU A 52 11.50 4.93 -13.00
N PHE A 53 10.21 4.98 -12.62
CA PHE A 53 9.13 5.32 -13.55
C PHE A 53 8.94 6.82 -13.74
N LEU A 54 8.91 7.61 -12.68
CA LEU A 54 8.68 9.04 -12.77
C LEU A 54 9.93 9.84 -13.19
N GLN A 55 11.13 9.29 -12.93
CA GLN A 55 12.43 9.93 -13.25
C GLN A 55 12.55 11.37 -12.72
N ASN A 56 11.76 11.71 -11.73
CA ASN A 56 11.68 13.02 -11.12
C ASN A 56 11.71 12.87 -9.60
N PHE A 57 12.82 13.27 -8.99
CA PHE A 57 13.03 13.15 -7.54
C PHE A 57 11.94 13.86 -6.72
N ARG A 58 11.47 15.02 -7.20
CA ARG A 58 10.43 15.78 -6.51
C ARG A 58 9.07 15.08 -6.55
N ALA A 59 8.72 14.52 -7.70
CA ALA A 59 7.51 13.72 -7.84
C ALA A 59 7.56 12.44 -6.98
N THR A 60 8.74 11.82 -6.86
CA THR A 60 8.95 10.60 -6.06
C THR A 60 8.85 10.86 -4.56
N ILE A 61 9.32 12.02 -4.08
CA ILE A 61 9.23 12.37 -2.65
C ILE A 61 7.78 12.44 -2.17
N ILE A 62 6.84 12.88 -3.00
CA ILE A 62 5.45 13.10 -2.59
C ILE A 62 4.79 11.81 -2.09
N PRO A 63 4.74 10.71 -2.87
CA PRO A 63 4.23 9.43 -2.37
C PRO A 63 5.07 8.87 -1.22
N SER A 64 6.39 9.08 -1.25
CA SER A 64 7.28 8.61 -0.18
C SER A 64 7.02 9.28 1.16
N LEU A 65 6.54 10.53 1.18
CA LEU A 65 6.09 11.21 2.40
C LEU A 65 4.69 10.77 2.83
N ALA A 66 3.83 10.43 1.89
CA ALA A 66 2.47 9.97 2.18
C ALA A 66 2.48 8.67 3.01
N VAL A 67 3.38 7.73 2.70
CA VAL A 67 3.47 6.43 3.38
C VAL A 67 3.70 6.55 4.89
N PRO A 68 4.75 7.24 5.38
CA PRO A 68 4.95 7.41 6.81
C PRO A 68 3.78 8.12 7.51
N VAL A 69 3.16 9.10 6.85
CA VAL A 69 2.02 9.83 7.42
C VAL A 69 0.83 8.90 7.63
N VAL A 70 0.49 8.07 6.64
CA VAL A 70 -0.60 7.10 6.76
C VAL A 70 -0.28 6.04 7.81
N LEU A 71 0.95 5.54 7.85
CA LEU A 71 1.36 4.55 8.84
C LEU A 71 1.25 5.07 10.27
N LEU A 72 1.80 6.26 10.53
CA LEU A 72 1.71 6.91 11.85
C LEU A 72 0.24 7.21 12.22
N GLY A 73 -0.54 7.67 11.25
CA GLY A 73 -1.98 7.88 11.44
C GLY A 73 -2.71 6.57 11.79
N THR A 74 -2.38 5.47 11.12
CA THR A 74 -2.97 4.15 11.41
C THR A 74 -2.60 3.67 12.81
N PHE A 75 -1.35 3.84 13.25
CA PHE A 75 -0.95 3.57 14.63
C PHE A 75 -1.73 4.43 15.62
N GLY A 76 -1.94 5.72 15.30
CA GLY A 76 -2.75 6.61 16.12
C GLY A 76 -4.20 6.14 16.26
N VAL A 77 -4.82 5.72 15.16
CA VAL A 77 -6.19 5.15 15.18
C VAL A 77 -6.22 3.86 16.00
N MET A 78 -5.28 2.95 15.81
CA MET A 78 -5.20 1.71 16.59
C MET A 78 -5.06 1.97 18.09
N ALA A 79 -4.20 2.93 18.47
CA ALA A 79 -4.04 3.33 19.86
C ALA A 79 -5.34 3.91 20.46
N ALA A 80 -6.07 4.72 19.69
CA ALA A 80 -7.35 5.28 20.10
C ALA A 80 -8.44 4.21 20.34
N PHE A 81 -8.39 3.10 19.57
CA PHE A 81 -9.28 1.95 19.78
C PHE A 81 -8.77 0.95 20.81
N GLY A 82 -7.64 1.21 21.47
CA GLY A 82 -7.06 0.34 22.48
C GLY A 82 -6.43 -0.94 21.92
N PHE A 83 -6.10 -0.99 20.64
CA PHE A 83 -5.42 -2.13 20.04
C PHE A 83 -3.93 -2.09 20.32
N SER A 84 -3.37 -3.25 20.65
CA SER A 84 -1.92 -3.40 20.83
C SER A 84 -1.23 -3.65 19.49
N ILE A 85 0.02 -3.17 19.39
CA ILE A 85 0.91 -3.53 18.29
C ILE A 85 1.32 -5.00 18.52
N ASN A 86 1.01 -5.85 17.56
CA ASN A 86 1.37 -7.26 17.56
C ASN A 86 1.77 -7.68 16.12
N THR A 87 2.30 -8.88 15.97
CA THR A 87 2.77 -9.41 14.69
C THR A 87 1.68 -9.34 13.60
N LEU A 88 0.42 -9.57 13.97
CA LEU A 88 -0.69 -9.56 13.01
C LEU A 88 -1.05 -8.15 12.54
N THR A 89 -1.12 -7.18 13.47
CA THR A 89 -1.36 -5.78 13.11
C THR A 89 -0.22 -5.21 12.28
N MET A 90 1.02 -5.60 12.60
CA MET A 90 2.20 -5.24 11.80
C MET A 90 2.15 -5.86 10.40
N PHE A 91 1.73 -7.13 10.29
CA PHE A 91 1.52 -7.78 9.00
C PHE A 91 0.44 -7.09 8.17
N GLY A 92 -0.69 -6.71 8.80
CA GLY A 92 -1.72 -5.89 8.17
C GLY A 92 -1.19 -4.55 7.67
N MET A 93 -0.28 -3.91 8.42
CA MET A 93 0.37 -2.68 8.02
C MET A 93 1.28 -2.85 6.80
N VAL A 94 2.10 -3.92 6.76
CA VAL A 94 2.95 -4.23 5.60
C VAL A 94 2.09 -4.46 4.34
N LEU A 95 0.99 -5.20 4.48
CA LEU A 95 0.05 -5.40 3.38
C LEU A 95 -0.61 -4.08 2.95
N ALA A 96 -1.00 -3.26 3.92
CA ALA A 96 -1.60 -1.96 3.66
C ALA A 96 -0.66 -1.04 2.88
N ILE A 97 0.65 -1.03 3.15
CA ILE A 97 1.62 -0.19 2.42
C ILE A 97 1.51 -0.41 0.91
N GLY A 98 1.45 -1.67 0.46
CA GLY A 98 1.31 -1.98 -0.95
C GLY A 98 0.04 -1.42 -1.60
N LEU A 99 -1.03 -1.29 -0.82
CA LEU A 99 -2.31 -0.72 -1.27
C LEU A 99 -2.34 0.82 -1.16
N LEU A 100 -1.66 1.38 -0.16
CA LEU A 100 -1.69 2.81 0.17
C LEU A 100 -0.86 3.67 -0.78
N VAL A 101 0.26 3.11 -1.24
CA VAL A 101 1.21 3.83 -2.10
C VAL A 101 0.56 4.17 -3.44
N ASP A 102 -0.32 3.31 -3.92
CA ASP A 102 -0.96 3.44 -5.23
C ASP A 102 -1.81 4.72 -5.32
N ASP A 103 -2.59 5.05 -4.29
CA ASP A 103 -3.42 6.26 -4.26
C ASP A 103 -2.60 7.54 -4.49
N ALA A 104 -1.49 7.69 -3.78
CA ALA A 104 -0.62 8.85 -3.90
C ALA A 104 0.12 8.89 -5.25
N ILE A 105 0.52 7.72 -5.79
CA ILE A 105 1.17 7.60 -7.10
C ILE A 105 0.20 8.07 -8.19
N VAL A 106 -1.03 7.56 -8.18
CA VAL A 106 -2.06 7.90 -9.18
C VAL A 106 -2.32 9.40 -9.20
N VAL A 107 -2.36 10.07 -8.05
CA VAL A 107 -2.51 11.53 -7.99
C VAL A 107 -1.32 12.23 -8.64
N VAL A 108 -0.09 11.89 -8.24
CA VAL A 108 1.14 12.54 -8.73
C VAL A 108 1.31 12.34 -10.24
N GLU A 109 1.09 11.11 -10.72
CA GLU A 109 1.20 10.75 -12.14
C GLU A 109 0.17 11.52 -12.98
N ASN A 110 -1.09 11.57 -12.56
CA ASN A 110 -2.11 12.30 -13.29
C ASN A 110 -1.86 13.82 -13.27
N VAL A 111 -1.40 14.39 -12.16
CA VAL A 111 -1.01 15.80 -12.12
C VAL A 111 0.14 16.06 -13.09
N ALA A 112 1.20 15.23 -13.07
CA ALA A 112 2.32 15.36 -13.99
C ALA A 112 1.87 15.24 -15.46
N ARG A 113 1.00 14.30 -15.77
CA ARG A 113 0.42 14.11 -17.10
C ARG A 113 -0.38 15.34 -17.56
N VAL A 114 -1.26 15.87 -16.71
CA VAL A 114 -2.06 17.07 -17.05
C VAL A 114 -1.16 18.29 -17.23
N MET A 115 -0.08 18.43 -16.44
CA MET A 115 0.91 19.49 -16.63
C MET A 115 1.59 19.39 -18.01
N GLU A 116 1.90 18.17 -18.46
CA GLU A 116 2.58 17.93 -19.73
C GLU A 116 1.64 18.06 -20.94
N GLU A 117 0.44 17.45 -20.88
CA GLU A 117 -0.52 17.43 -21.99
C GLU A 117 -1.18 18.80 -22.22
N ASP A 118 -1.57 19.49 -21.15
CA ASP A 118 -2.32 20.76 -21.21
C ASP A 118 -1.42 22.00 -21.05
N GLY A 119 -0.14 21.82 -20.70
CA GLY A 119 0.79 22.95 -20.44
C GLY A 119 0.42 23.77 -19.20
N LEU A 120 -0.35 23.22 -18.26
CA LEU A 120 -0.86 23.94 -17.10
C LEU A 120 0.20 24.05 -15.99
N PRO A 121 0.18 25.15 -15.20
CA PRO A 121 1.01 25.27 -14.02
C PRO A 121 0.57 24.24 -12.95
N PRO A 122 1.46 23.84 -12.01
CA PRO A 122 1.21 22.75 -11.05
C PRO A 122 -0.10 22.88 -10.29
N ARG A 123 -0.46 24.08 -9.86
CA ARG A 123 -1.67 24.34 -9.10
C ARG A 123 -2.94 24.07 -9.90
N GLU A 124 -3.01 24.56 -11.13
CA GLU A 124 -4.18 24.40 -12.00
C GLU A 124 -4.30 22.94 -12.47
N ALA A 125 -3.18 22.32 -12.83
CA ALA A 125 -3.12 20.91 -13.16
C ALA A 125 -3.62 20.03 -12.00
N THR A 126 -3.21 20.36 -10.76
CA THR A 126 -3.67 19.64 -9.57
C THR A 126 -5.18 19.77 -9.37
N ILE A 127 -5.75 20.99 -9.46
CA ILE A 127 -7.19 21.21 -9.32
C ILE A 127 -7.96 20.42 -10.38
N LYS A 128 -7.52 20.46 -11.64
CA LYS A 128 -8.13 19.72 -12.74
C LYS A 128 -8.07 18.21 -12.51
N THR A 129 -6.92 17.71 -12.13
CA THR A 129 -6.70 16.29 -11.84
C THR A 129 -7.60 15.82 -10.71
N MET A 130 -7.66 16.54 -9.58
CA MET A 130 -8.49 16.13 -8.43
C MET A 130 -9.97 16.07 -8.79
N GLY A 131 -10.47 16.98 -9.64
CA GLY A 131 -11.83 16.92 -10.16
C GLY A 131 -12.12 15.63 -10.97
N GLN A 132 -11.11 15.04 -11.58
CA GLN A 132 -11.25 13.82 -12.39
C GLN A 132 -11.13 12.52 -11.58
N ILE A 133 -10.22 12.47 -10.61
CA ILE A 133 -9.84 11.20 -9.97
C ILE A 133 -10.37 11.00 -8.54
N THR A 134 -10.81 12.07 -7.84
CA THR A 134 -11.27 11.95 -6.44
C THR A 134 -12.36 10.91 -6.25
N GLY A 135 -13.35 10.87 -7.16
CA GLY A 135 -14.42 9.88 -7.11
C GLY A 135 -13.91 8.44 -7.26
N ALA A 136 -12.91 8.22 -8.13
CA ALA A 136 -12.30 6.91 -8.32
C ALA A 136 -11.52 6.47 -7.08
N LEU A 137 -10.71 7.34 -6.47
CA LEU A 137 -9.96 7.06 -5.24
C LEU A 137 -10.88 6.65 -4.09
N ILE A 138 -11.95 7.43 -3.85
CA ILE A 138 -12.95 7.10 -2.83
C ILE A 138 -13.64 5.77 -3.16
N GLY A 139 -13.98 5.54 -4.43
CA GLY A 139 -14.62 4.30 -4.88
C GLY A 139 -13.78 3.06 -4.63
N VAL A 140 -12.49 3.10 -4.96
CA VAL A 140 -11.54 1.99 -4.73
C VAL A 140 -11.43 1.68 -3.24
N ALA A 141 -11.22 2.70 -2.41
CA ALA A 141 -11.13 2.50 -0.95
C ALA A 141 -12.43 1.98 -0.34
N ALA A 142 -13.58 2.45 -0.82
CA ALA A 142 -14.89 1.98 -0.35
C ALA A 142 -15.09 0.47 -0.69
N VAL A 143 -14.75 0.06 -1.92
CA VAL A 143 -14.84 -1.35 -2.34
C VAL A 143 -13.91 -2.23 -1.53
N LEU A 144 -12.64 -1.84 -1.37
CA LEU A 144 -11.67 -2.60 -0.58
C LEU A 144 -12.09 -2.66 0.89
N SER A 145 -12.56 -1.55 1.48
CA SER A 145 -13.08 -1.54 2.85
C SER A 145 -14.29 -2.46 3.00
N ALA A 146 -15.19 -2.50 2.02
CA ALA A 146 -16.36 -3.40 2.02
C ALA A 146 -15.99 -4.88 2.03
N VAL A 147 -14.82 -5.25 1.51
CA VAL A 147 -14.31 -6.63 1.57
C VAL A 147 -13.75 -6.94 2.95
N PHE A 148 -13.04 -6.01 3.59
CA PHE A 148 -12.39 -6.26 4.88
C PHE A 148 -13.33 -6.06 6.08
N VAL A 149 -14.29 -5.13 6.03
CA VAL A 149 -15.21 -4.85 7.14
C VAL A 149 -15.96 -6.09 7.65
N PRO A 150 -16.51 -6.99 6.80
CA PRO A 150 -17.18 -8.19 7.29
C PRO A 150 -16.30 -9.10 8.12
N MET A 151 -14.97 -9.12 7.87
CA MET A 151 -14.03 -9.94 8.65
C MET A 151 -13.92 -9.48 10.10
N ALA A 152 -14.21 -8.21 10.39
CA ALA A 152 -14.22 -7.68 11.75
C ALA A 152 -15.37 -8.23 12.62
N PHE A 153 -16.40 -8.81 12.02
CA PHE A 153 -17.57 -9.34 12.68
C PHE A 153 -17.54 -10.87 12.91
N PHE A 154 -16.46 -11.53 12.51
CA PHE A 154 -16.30 -12.96 12.79
C PHE A 154 -16.23 -13.22 14.30
N GLY A 155 -16.88 -14.30 14.76
CA GLY A 155 -16.91 -14.70 16.15
C GLY A 155 -15.76 -15.65 16.55
N GLY A 156 -15.64 -15.90 17.85
CA GLY A 156 -14.65 -16.83 18.40
C GLY A 156 -13.22 -16.31 18.41
N THR A 157 -12.27 -17.17 18.74
CA THR A 157 -10.83 -16.84 18.84
C THR A 157 -10.26 -16.34 17.51
N VAL A 158 -10.67 -16.96 16.41
CA VAL A 158 -10.29 -16.54 15.04
C VAL A 158 -10.83 -15.15 14.72
N GLY A 159 -12.04 -14.81 15.20
CA GLY A 159 -12.63 -13.49 15.02
C GLY A 159 -11.86 -12.38 15.72
N ALA A 160 -11.28 -12.64 16.90
CA ALA A 160 -10.44 -11.66 17.59
C ALA A 160 -9.19 -11.29 16.74
N ILE A 161 -8.62 -12.28 16.07
CA ILE A 161 -7.49 -12.14 15.15
C ILE A 161 -7.90 -11.31 13.91
N TYR A 162 -8.97 -11.73 13.24
CA TYR A 162 -9.43 -11.05 12.02
C TYR A 162 -9.93 -9.62 12.28
N ARG A 163 -10.49 -9.35 13.45
CA ARG A 163 -10.94 -7.99 13.81
C ARG A 163 -9.80 -7.00 13.85
N GLN A 164 -8.69 -7.32 14.53
CA GLN A 164 -7.53 -6.42 14.60
C GLN A 164 -6.91 -6.20 13.21
N PHE A 165 -6.74 -7.28 12.45
CA PHE A 165 -6.20 -7.23 11.09
C PHE A 165 -7.08 -6.38 10.16
N SER A 166 -8.38 -6.64 10.13
CA SER A 166 -9.35 -5.94 9.31
C SER A 166 -9.40 -4.44 9.65
N LEU A 167 -9.53 -4.11 10.93
CA LEU A 167 -9.58 -2.71 11.37
C LEU A 167 -8.28 -1.96 11.06
N THR A 168 -7.12 -2.62 11.16
CA THR A 168 -5.84 -2.03 10.75
C THR A 168 -5.85 -1.66 9.28
N ILE A 169 -6.24 -2.59 8.40
CA ILE A 169 -6.27 -2.35 6.95
C ILE A 169 -7.30 -1.28 6.59
N VAL A 170 -8.52 -1.38 7.11
CA VAL A 170 -9.58 -0.40 6.81
C VAL A 170 -9.20 1.00 7.28
N SER A 171 -8.64 1.13 8.49
CA SER A 171 -8.16 2.42 8.99
C SER A 171 -7.06 2.99 8.11
N ALA A 172 -6.10 2.15 7.70
CA ALA A 172 -5.03 2.55 6.80
C ALA A 172 -5.57 3.02 5.44
N MET A 173 -6.54 2.31 4.86
CA MET A 173 -7.18 2.69 3.59
C MET A 173 -7.92 4.03 3.69
N ILE A 174 -8.71 4.24 4.74
CA ILE A 174 -9.41 5.51 4.93
C ILE A 174 -8.40 6.66 5.04
N LEU A 175 -7.34 6.47 5.83
CA LEU A 175 -6.28 7.47 5.98
C LEU A 175 -5.52 7.69 4.66
N SER A 176 -5.30 6.65 3.85
CA SER A 176 -4.69 6.78 2.52
C SER A 176 -5.47 7.75 1.65
N VAL A 177 -6.78 7.52 1.52
CA VAL A 177 -7.63 8.42 0.71
C VAL A 177 -7.61 9.85 1.26
N VAL A 178 -7.68 10.03 2.58
CA VAL A 178 -7.57 11.36 3.19
C VAL A 178 -6.25 12.02 2.82
N VAL A 179 -5.13 11.30 2.92
CA VAL A 179 -3.81 11.81 2.55
C VAL A 179 -3.72 12.07 1.04
N ALA A 180 -4.25 11.17 0.20
CA ALA A 180 -4.26 11.32 -1.25
C ALA A 180 -5.12 12.51 -1.72
N VAL A 181 -6.21 12.82 -1.02
CA VAL A 181 -7.11 13.94 -1.38
C VAL A 181 -6.70 15.26 -0.75
N VAL A 182 -6.03 15.25 0.40
CA VAL A 182 -5.68 16.48 1.15
C VAL A 182 -4.19 16.80 1.01
N LEU A 183 -3.32 15.89 1.46
CA LEU A 183 -1.88 16.15 1.54
C LEU A 183 -1.21 16.09 0.17
N THR A 184 -1.49 15.05 -0.62
CA THR A 184 -0.82 14.83 -1.91
C THR A 184 -1.05 15.98 -2.90
N PRO A 185 -2.27 16.54 -3.08
CA PRO A 185 -2.48 17.69 -3.95
C PRO A 185 -1.73 18.95 -3.50
N VAL A 186 -1.64 19.20 -2.20
CA VAL A 186 -0.87 20.32 -1.65
C VAL A 186 0.61 20.16 -1.98
N LEU A 187 1.15 18.95 -1.79
CA LEU A 187 2.54 18.65 -2.14
C LEU A 187 2.78 18.76 -3.65
N CYS A 188 1.87 18.28 -4.50
CA CYS A 188 1.95 18.40 -5.95
C CYS A 188 2.02 19.87 -6.38
N SER A 189 1.10 20.70 -5.88
CA SER A 189 1.06 22.12 -6.22
C SER A 189 2.30 22.91 -5.79
N THR A 190 3.01 22.42 -4.75
CA THR A 190 4.18 23.09 -4.15
C THR A 190 5.51 22.57 -4.71
N PHE A 191 5.64 21.25 -4.87
CA PHE A 191 6.93 20.62 -5.21
C PHE A 191 7.11 20.37 -6.70
N LEU A 192 6.03 20.15 -7.47
CA LEU A 192 6.16 19.91 -8.90
C LEU A 192 6.58 21.18 -9.63
N LYS A 193 7.38 21.00 -10.67
CA LYS A 193 7.79 22.09 -11.56
C LYS A 193 7.53 21.69 -13.01
N PRO A 194 7.07 22.61 -13.86
CA PRO A 194 6.95 22.35 -15.30
C PRO A 194 8.32 22.11 -15.93
N GLY A 195 8.38 21.24 -16.94
CA GLY A 195 9.57 21.11 -17.80
C GLY A 195 10.54 19.97 -17.49
N HIS A 196 10.14 18.94 -16.76
CA HIS A 196 10.96 17.73 -16.64
C HIS A 196 10.63 16.74 -17.77
N MET A 197 11.34 16.85 -18.88
CA MET A 197 11.36 15.77 -19.88
C MET A 197 12.12 14.57 -19.31
N ALA A 198 11.54 13.37 -19.47
CA ALA A 198 12.20 12.11 -19.11
C ALA A 198 13.59 12.04 -19.76
N SER A 199 14.60 11.62 -19.00
CA SER A 199 15.97 11.53 -19.50
C SER A 199 16.05 10.54 -20.67
N GLN A 200 16.55 11.01 -21.81
CA GLN A 200 16.75 10.17 -23.01
C GLN A 200 18.13 9.50 -23.08
N HIS A 201 19.01 9.75 -22.10
CA HIS A 201 20.40 9.29 -22.10
C HIS A 201 20.68 8.28 -20.98
N GLY A 202 21.66 7.41 -21.18
CA GLY A 202 22.09 6.43 -20.18
C GLY A 202 21.08 5.33 -19.88
N PHE A 203 21.10 4.85 -18.63
CA PHE A 203 20.22 3.78 -18.13
C PHE A 203 18.73 4.10 -18.31
N PHE A 204 18.31 5.31 -17.95
CA PHE A 204 16.92 5.75 -18.11
C PHE A 204 16.48 5.78 -19.56
N GLY A 205 17.35 6.20 -20.50
CA GLY A 205 17.04 6.16 -21.92
C GLY A 205 16.89 4.73 -22.47
N TRP A 206 17.65 3.76 -21.97
CA TRP A 206 17.47 2.34 -22.29
C TRP A 206 16.13 1.81 -21.73
N PHE A 207 15.84 2.12 -20.46
CA PHE A 207 14.61 1.74 -19.80
C PHE A 207 13.38 2.28 -20.54
N ASN A 208 13.36 3.58 -20.85
CA ASN A 208 12.24 4.22 -21.55
C ASN A 208 12.00 3.58 -22.92
N ARG A 209 13.05 3.37 -23.73
CA ARG A 209 12.92 2.69 -25.03
C ARG A 209 12.38 1.26 -24.91
N SER A 210 12.77 0.54 -23.87
CA SER A 210 12.27 -0.82 -23.62
C SER A 210 10.80 -0.80 -23.20
N PHE A 211 10.43 0.14 -22.36
CA PHE A 211 9.07 0.35 -21.91
C PHE A 211 8.14 0.79 -23.06
N ASP A 212 8.60 1.73 -23.91
CA ASP A 212 7.85 2.17 -25.09
C ASP A 212 7.62 1.04 -26.09
N ARG A 213 8.59 0.17 -26.29
CA ARG A 213 8.43 -1.03 -27.13
C ARG A 213 7.38 -1.97 -26.54
N ALA A 214 7.44 -2.23 -25.24
CA ALA A 214 6.47 -3.06 -24.55
C ALA A 214 5.06 -2.46 -24.64
N THR A 215 4.92 -1.16 -24.41
CA THR A 215 3.64 -0.42 -24.52
C THR A 215 3.09 -0.46 -25.95
N THR A 216 3.94 -0.27 -26.95
CA THR A 216 3.52 -0.34 -28.36
C THR A 216 3.09 -1.77 -28.75
N ALA A 217 3.83 -2.79 -28.30
CA ALA A 217 3.46 -4.17 -28.53
C ALA A 217 2.13 -4.52 -27.83
N TYR A 218 1.94 -4.06 -26.59
CA TYR A 218 0.69 -4.22 -25.84
C TYR A 218 -0.48 -3.55 -26.54
N ARG A 219 -0.35 -2.28 -26.94
CA ARG A 219 -1.39 -1.56 -27.71
C ARG A 219 -1.75 -2.30 -28.99
N GLY A 220 -0.75 -2.82 -29.71
CA GLY A 220 -0.97 -3.62 -30.92
C GLY A 220 -1.68 -4.96 -30.65
N ALA A 221 -1.36 -5.62 -29.51
CA ALA A 221 -2.03 -6.84 -29.10
C ALA A 221 -3.50 -6.58 -28.72
N VAL A 222 -3.75 -5.56 -27.88
CA VAL A 222 -5.10 -5.14 -27.48
C VAL A 222 -5.93 -4.75 -28.70
N GLY A 223 -5.37 -3.98 -29.62
CA GLY A 223 -6.05 -3.59 -30.86
C GLY A 223 -6.46 -4.79 -31.75
N ARG A 224 -5.64 -5.87 -31.75
CA ARG A 224 -6.00 -7.13 -32.43
C ARG A 224 -7.08 -7.91 -31.69
N ILE A 225 -6.98 -7.97 -30.35
CA ILE A 225 -7.96 -8.67 -29.51
C ILE A 225 -9.35 -8.02 -29.64
N ILE A 226 -9.42 -6.70 -29.61
CA ILE A 226 -10.69 -5.96 -29.77
C ILE A 226 -11.34 -6.26 -31.13
N LYS A 227 -10.55 -6.37 -32.22
CA LYS A 227 -11.08 -6.70 -33.56
C LYS A 227 -11.68 -8.11 -33.65
N VAL A 228 -11.25 -9.03 -32.78
CA VAL A 228 -11.74 -10.42 -32.71
C VAL A 228 -12.53 -10.69 -31.43
N GLY A 229 -13.20 -9.69 -30.89
CA GLY A 229 -13.88 -9.72 -29.60
C GLY A 229 -14.81 -10.93 -29.39
N GLY A 230 -15.58 -11.32 -30.44
CA GLY A 230 -16.42 -12.51 -30.33
C GLY A 230 -15.66 -13.81 -30.07
N ARG A 231 -14.51 -14.01 -30.72
CA ARG A 231 -13.65 -15.20 -30.45
C ARG A 231 -13.06 -15.16 -29.05
N MET A 232 -12.65 -13.98 -28.56
CA MET A 232 -12.11 -13.82 -27.20
C MET A 232 -13.18 -14.08 -26.14
N MET A 233 -14.43 -13.70 -26.39
CA MET A 233 -15.56 -14.01 -25.52
C MET A 233 -15.80 -15.53 -25.40
N VAL A 234 -15.69 -16.27 -26.51
CA VAL A 234 -15.81 -17.74 -26.50
C VAL A 234 -14.66 -18.37 -25.70
N ILE A 235 -13.41 -17.89 -25.86
CA ILE A 235 -12.27 -18.38 -25.09
C ILE A 235 -12.46 -18.11 -23.59
N TYR A 236 -12.94 -16.93 -23.23
CA TYR A 236 -13.23 -16.57 -21.85
C TYR A 236 -14.30 -17.47 -21.22
N LEU A 237 -15.41 -17.69 -21.94
CA LEU A 237 -16.46 -18.62 -21.52
C LEU A 237 -15.95 -20.05 -21.37
N ALA A 238 -15.12 -20.52 -22.29
CA ALA A 238 -14.51 -21.86 -22.20
C ALA A 238 -13.60 -21.97 -20.96
N MET A 239 -12.82 -20.94 -20.63
CA MET A 239 -12.02 -20.92 -19.41
C MET A 239 -12.89 -20.95 -18.15
N LEU A 240 -13.99 -20.18 -18.09
CA LEU A 240 -14.92 -20.20 -16.97
C LEU A 240 -15.57 -21.57 -16.77
N VAL A 241 -16.02 -22.21 -17.87
CA VAL A 241 -16.59 -23.57 -17.82
C VAL A 241 -15.56 -24.58 -17.34
N CYS A 242 -14.32 -24.49 -17.82
CA CYS A 242 -13.23 -25.36 -17.40
C CYS A 242 -12.91 -25.18 -15.91
N ALA A 243 -12.83 -23.93 -15.43
CA ALA A 243 -12.60 -23.63 -14.02
C ALA A 243 -13.76 -24.15 -13.14
N GLY A 244 -15.01 -23.93 -13.55
CA GLY A 244 -16.19 -24.45 -12.87
C GLY A 244 -16.23 -25.97 -12.80
N TRP A 245 -15.84 -26.63 -13.90
CA TRP A 245 -15.76 -28.09 -13.95
C TRP A 245 -14.66 -28.65 -13.01
N ILE A 246 -13.50 -28.01 -12.96
CA ILE A 246 -12.42 -28.38 -12.04
C ILE A 246 -12.89 -28.24 -10.58
N LEU A 247 -13.51 -27.11 -10.24
CA LEU A 247 -14.04 -26.87 -8.88
C LEU A 247 -15.12 -27.87 -8.48
N TRP A 248 -15.97 -28.30 -9.45
CA TRP A 248 -17.01 -29.29 -9.17
C TRP A 248 -16.43 -30.70 -8.96
N ARG A 249 -15.26 -30.97 -9.52
CA ARG A 249 -14.60 -32.28 -9.41
C ARG A 249 -13.70 -32.40 -8.17
N MET A 250 -13.36 -31.28 -7.51
CA MET A 250 -12.63 -31.23 -6.24
C MET A 250 -13.58 -31.43 -5.05
#